data_59f2ffd11820a5a6c8e28ba772b62ccf
#
_entry.id   59f2ffd11820a5a6c8e28ba772b62ccf
#
_cell.length_a   1.000
_cell.length_b   1.000
_cell.length_c   1.000
_cell.angle_alpha   90.00
_cell.angle_beta   90.00
_cell.angle_gamma   90.00
#
_symmetry.space_group_name_H-M   'P 1'
#
loop_
_entity.id
_entity.type
_entity.pdbx_description
1 polymer ?
#
loop_
_entity_poly.entity_id
_entity_poly.type
_entity_poly.pdbx_seq_one_letter_code
_entity_poly.pdbx_strand_id
1 'polypeptide(L)'
;MPVDAALLEELEGVAMMARNYPKDFPYMEQLKELEASTAARAPKGFEEQLALIHSQVYPPHVLQVGEEAIDAELIDMQGQKHHIAEVLGQPDRYVLLDFWSLGCGPCRMAEPEMRAAYKQSLGKLEIVGINQDKHSAWQEDNFSKNIVWKNWNDGKMGKGDIENSYCDMRAIPYYVLITPEKRILWKGAGYGVGWFMGLACAINGPKQDNTANLQLAIRQVDADANGTIVSFRYYGQEGYWFRIAKDSYLEANGKRHKVTAANGITLDENTYPQQKASAVTEGIMGKLFFTDFTLSFEPFDAISTNFDFKEGNGEGAFVIRNVSVK
;
A
#
# COMPACT_ATOMS: atom_id res chain seq x y z
N MET A 1 -20.26 37.85 2.28
CA MET A 1 -18.93 38.11 1.72
C MET A 1 -18.95 37.87 0.23
N PRO A 2 -18.23 38.67 -0.58
CA PRO A 2 -18.03 38.33 -1.98
C PRO A 2 -17.30 37.00 -2.10
N VAL A 3 -17.56 36.25 -3.17
CA VAL A 3 -16.80 35.06 -3.49
C VAL A 3 -15.59 35.49 -4.31
N ASP A 4 -14.41 35.30 -3.76
CA ASP A 4 -13.12 35.61 -4.39
C ASP A 4 -12.15 34.43 -4.27
N ALA A 5 -10.98 34.54 -4.85
CA ALA A 5 -9.98 33.48 -4.85
C ALA A 5 -9.56 33.05 -3.43
N ALA A 6 -9.44 34.02 -2.49
CA ALA A 6 -9.02 33.71 -1.12
C ALA A 6 -10.07 32.88 -0.37
N LEU A 7 -11.35 33.22 -0.51
CA LEU A 7 -12.44 32.43 0.08
C LEU A 7 -12.50 31.01 -0.49
N LEU A 8 -12.27 30.87 -1.78
CA LEU A 8 -12.28 29.55 -2.43
C LEU A 8 -11.06 28.72 -2.00
N GLU A 9 -9.90 29.31 -1.82
CA GLU A 9 -8.70 28.65 -1.31
C GLU A 9 -8.89 28.14 0.14
N GLU A 10 -9.51 28.96 1.00
CA GLU A 10 -9.88 28.54 2.36
C GLU A 10 -10.90 27.41 2.34
N LEU A 11 -11.94 27.49 1.52
CA LEU A 11 -12.97 26.46 1.40
C LEU A 11 -12.39 25.15 0.87
N GLU A 12 -11.47 25.21 -0.11
CA GLU A 12 -10.75 24.04 -0.61
C GLU A 12 -9.94 23.36 0.50
N GLY A 13 -9.23 24.16 1.31
CA GLY A 13 -8.47 23.66 2.45
C GLY A 13 -9.34 22.92 3.48
N VAL A 14 -10.49 23.51 3.81
CA VAL A 14 -11.45 22.88 4.75
C VAL A 14 -12.06 21.61 4.15
N ALA A 15 -12.44 21.63 2.87
CA ALA A 15 -13.00 20.46 2.19
C ALA A 15 -11.98 19.32 2.11
N MET A 16 -10.72 19.61 1.84
CA MET A 16 -9.64 18.62 1.84
C MET A 16 -9.40 18.04 3.24
N MET A 17 -9.46 18.87 4.28
CA MET A 17 -9.36 18.39 5.67
C MET A 17 -10.52 17.45 6.02
N ALA A 18 -11.74 17.83 5.68
CA ALA A 18 -12.93 17.00 5.91
C ALA A 18 -12.83 15.63 5.21
N ARG A 19 -12.30 15.61 3.99
CA ARG A 19 -12.07 14.39 3.23
C ARG A 19 -10.99 13.49 3.86
N ASN A 20 -9.89 14.06 4.33
CA ASN A 20 -8.78 13.30 4.91
C ASN A 20 -9.09 12.75 6.29
N TYR A 21 -9.95 13.44 7.05
CA TYR A 21 -10.29 13.09 8.43
C TYR A 21 -11.80 13.03 8.65
N PRO A 22 -12.55 12.20 7.88
CA PRO A 22 -14.01 12.23 7.90
C PRO A 22 -14.61 11.86 9.26
N LYS A 23 -13.93 11.06 10.08
CA LYS A 23 -14.39 10.68 11.43
C LYS A 23 -14.24 11.81 12.44
N ASP A 24 -13.27 12.70 12.23
CA ASP A 24 -12.91 13.81 13.13
C ASP A 24 -13.51 15.14 12.67
N PHE A 25 -14.26 15.15 11.55
CA PHE A 25 -14.86 16.35 10.98
C PHE A 25 -16.38 16.39 11.22
N PRO A 26 -16.86 17.01 12.32
CA PRO A 26 -18.27 16.97 12.71
C PRO A 26 -19.18 17.95 11.93
N TYR A 27 -18.59 18.76 11.03
CA TYR A 27 -19.29 19.86 10.34
C TYR A 27 -19.57 19.58 8.86
N MET A 28 -19.70 18.32 8.46
CA MET A 28 -19.86 17.94 7.05
C MET A 28 -21.12 18.55 6.41
N GLU A 29 -22.25 18.60 7.11
CA GLU A 29 -23.48 19.18 6.58
C GLU A 29 -23.35 20.69 6.38
N GLN A 30 -22.73 21.42 7.32
CA GLN A 30 -22.44 22.84 7.19
C GLN A 30 -21.46 23.12 6.03
N LEU A 31 -20.48 22.24 5.82
CA LEU A 31 -19.55 22.33 4.69
C LEU A 31 -20.29 22.17 3.35
N LYS A 32 -21.20 21.22 3.23
CA LYS A 32 -22.05 21.04 2.04
C LYS A 32 -22.93 22.26 1.75
N GLU A 33 -23.55 22.83 2.79
CA GLU A 33 -24.36 24.05 2.66
C GLU A 33 -23.48 25.25 2.21
N LEU A 34 -22.30 25.39 2.79
CA LEU A 34 -21.36 26.44 2.45
C LEU A 34 -20.85 26.30 1.00
N GLU A 35 -20.47 25.10 0.58
CA GLU A 35 -20.06 24.79 -0.81
C GLU A 35 -21.17 25.18 -1.77
N ALA A 36 -22.41 24.68 -1.59
CA ALA A 36 -23.53 24.95 -2.46
C ALA A 36 -23.84 26.46 -2.55
N SER A 37 -23.86 27.16 -1.39
CA SER A 37 -24.10 28.60 -1.35
C SER A 37 -22.98 29.44 -2.00
N THR A 38 -21.74 28.94 -1.93
CA THR A 38 -20.58 29.58 -2.55
C THR A 38 -20.61 29.36 -4.07
N ALA A 39 -20.86 28.15 -4.53
CA ALA A 39 -20.98 27.83 -5.94
C ALA A 39 -22.08 28.66 -6.64
N ALA A 40 -23.24 28.83 -5.98
CA ALA A 40 -24.35 29.63 -6.51
C ALA A 40 -24.03 31.14 -6.68
N ARG A 41 -23.03 31.66 -5.96
CA ARG A 41 -22.67 33.08 -5.95
C ARG A 41 -21.33 33.39 -6.62
N ALA A 42 -20.58 32.36 -6.99
CA ALA A 42 -19.26 32.54 -7.56
C ALA A 42 -19.33 33.25 -8.93
N PRO A 43 -18.45 34.22 -9.19
CA PRO A 43 -18.33 34.84 -10.49
C PRO A 43 -17.77 33.83 -11.52
N LYS A 44 -17.93 34.15 -12.81
CA LYS A 44 -17.33 33.36 -13.89
C LYS A 44 -15.80 33.32 -13.76
N GLY A 45 -15.21 32.18 -14.10
CA GLY A 45 -13.76 31.97 -14.10
C GLY A 45 -13.26 31.16 -12.89
N PHE A 46 -14.17 30.70 -12.00
CA PHE A 46 -13.82 29.84 -10.86
C PHE A 46 -14.36 28.41 -11.00
N GLU A 47 -14.81 28.02 -12.22
CA GLU A 47 -15.48 26.73 -12.47
C GLU A 47 -14.59 25.54 -12.10
N GLU A 48 -13.30 25.59 -12.44
CA GLU A 48 -12.35 24.50 -12.12
C GLU A 48 -12.11 24.36 -10.60
N GLN A 49 -11.95 25.48 -9.90
CA GLN A 49 -11.75 25.47 -8.46
C GLN A 49 -13.00 25.02 -7.72
N LEU A 50 -14.20 25.44 -8.17
CA LEU A 50 -15.46 24.97 -7.61
C LEU A 50 -15.68 23.49 -7.86
N ALA A 51 -15.37 22.96 -9.03
CA ALA A 51 -15.44 21.54 -9.34
C ALA A 51 -14.50 20.73 -8.43
N LEU A 52 -13.32 21.27 -8.17
CA LEU A 52 -12.37 20.64 -7.25
C LEU A 52 -12.91 20.61 -5.82
N ILE A 53 -13.42 21.75 -5.30
CA ILE A 53 -14.03 21.82 -3.96
C ILE A 53 -15.19 20.82 -3.88
N HIS A 54 -16.07 20.80 -4.89
CA HIS A 54 -17.18 19.87 -4.97
C HIS A 54 -16.72 18.41 -4.87
N SER A 55 -15.65 18.03 -5.58
CA SER A 55 -15.10 16.68 -5.54
C SER A 55 -14.50 16.29 -4.18
N GLN A 56 -14.14 17.26 -3.33
CA GLN A 56 -13.72 17.00 -1.96
C GLN A 56 -14.92 16.83 -1.01
N VAL A 57 -15.94 17.66 -1.19
CA VAL A 57 -17.18 17.61 -0.36
C VAL A 57 -18.04 16.42 -0.70
N TYR A 58 -18.10 16.05 -1.98
CA TYR A 58 -18.80 14.89 -2.52
C TYR A 58 -17.81 13.98 -3.27
N PRO A 59 -16.93 13.29 -2.54
CA PRO A 59 -15.93 12.47 -3.19
C PRO A 59 -16.59 11.40 -4.04
N PRO A 60 -16.04 11.12 -5.23
CA PRO A 60 -16.46 9.98 -6.02
C PRO A 60 -16.26 8.69 -5.22
N HIS A 61 -16.85 7.59 -5.68
CA HIS A 61 -16.60 6.29 -5.09
C HIS A 61 -15.09 5.99 -5.09
N VAL A 62 -14.54 5.80 -3.91
CA VAL A 62 -13.14 5.39 -3.74
C VAL A 62 -13.10 3.87 -3.67
N LEU A 63 -12.39 3.27 -4.61
CA LEU A 63 -12.24 1.82 -4.70
C LEU A 63 -11.71 1.23 -3.39
N GLN A 64 -12.35 0.18 -2.90
CA GLN A 64 -12.01 -0.50 -1.67
C GLN A 64 -11.21 -1.79 -1.93
N VAL A 65 -10.57 -2.31 -0.89
CA VAL A 65 -9.91 -3.63 -0.94
C VAL A 65 -10.94 -4.68 -1.35
N GLY A 66 -10.58 -5.52 -2.32
CA GLY A 66 -11.45 -6.53 -2.94
C GLY A 66 -12.18 -6.07 -4.19
N GLU A 67 -12.30 -4.76 -4.45
CA GLU A 67 -12.89 -4.24 -5.68
C GLU A 67 -11.95 -4.38 -6.88
N GLU A 68 -12.53 -4.38 -8.08
CA GLU A 68 -11.77 -4.45 -9.32
C GLU A 68 -11.12 -3.09 -9.62
N ALA A 69 -9.85 -3.14 -10.00
CA ALA A 69 -9.11 -1.97 -10.41
C ALA A 69 -9.67 -1.41 -11.72
N ILE A 70 -9.81 -0.08 -11.81
CA ILE A 70 -10.29 0.62 -12.99
C ILE A 70 -9.14 1.21 -13.81
N ASP A 71 -9.38 1.46 -15.07
CA ASP A 71 -8.43 2.10 -15.96
C ASP A 71 -8.35 3.61 -15.71
N ALA A 72 -7.20 4.19 -16.04
CA ALA A 72 -6.97 5.63 -16.06
C ALA A 72 -5.95 5.97 -17.15
N GLU A 73 -6.17 7.06 -17.89
CA GLU A 73 -5.22 7.60 -18.85
C GLU A 73 -4.18 8.46 -18.12
N LEU A 74 -2.91 8.22 -18.41
CA LEU A 74 -1.74 8.91 -17.86
C LEU A 74 -0.78 9.26 -19.01
N ILE A 75 0.22 10.08 -18.73
CA ILE A 75 1.27 10.44 -19.70
C ILE A 75 2.64 10.09 -19.14
N ASP A 76 3.56 9.67 -20.00
CA ASP A 76 4.97 9.48 -19.63
C ASP A 76 5.76 10.79 -19.72
N MET A 77 7.07 10.72 -19.42
CA MET A 77 7.96 11.88 -19.51
C MET A 77 8.10 12.45 -20.94
N GLN A 78 7.80 11.66 -21.94
CA GLN A 78 7.82 12.06 -23.36
C GLN A 78 6.48 12.62 -23.83
N GLY A 79 5.45 12.61 -22.96
CA GLY A 79 4.09 13.04 -23.24
C GLY A 79 3.27 11.99 -24.01
N GLN A 80 3.74 10.74 -24.08
CA GLN A 80 2.97 9.64 -24.66
C GLN A 80 1.89 9.19 -23.68
N LYS A 81 0.70 8.89 -24.22
CA LYS A 81 -0.43 8.40 -23.44
C LYS A 81 -0.28 6.93 -23.13
N HIS A 82 -0.61 6.58 -21.91
CA HIS A 82 -0.62 5.23 -21.36
C HIS A 82 -1.90 4.99 -20.58
N HIS A 83 -2.23 3.73 -20.38
CA HIS A 83 -3.37 3.29 -19.60
C HIS A 83 -2.92 2.33 -18.49
N ILE A 84 -3.50 2.44 -17.29
CA ILE A 84 -3.25 1.47 -16.21
C ILE A 84 -3.59 0.05 -16.68
N ALA A 85 -4.59 -0.10 -17.54
CA ALA A 85 -4.96 -1.39 -18.15
C ALA A 85 -3.81 -2.10 -18.86
N GLU A 86 -2.77 -1.39 -19.35
CA GLU A 86 -1.60 -1.99 -20.01
C GLU A 86 -0.79 -2.91 -19.09
N VAL A 87 -0.85 -2.68 -17.79
CA VAL A 87 -0.10 -3.43 -16.78
C VAL A 87 -0.96 -4.40 -15.98
N LEU A 88 -2.28 -4.25 -16.00
CA LEU A 88 -3.21 -5.09 -15.23
C LEU A 88 -3.46 -6.45 -15.89
N GLY A 89 -3.76 -7.46 -15.08
CA GLY A 89 -4.24 -8.77 -15.55
C GLY A 89 -3.17 -9.63 -16.20
N GLN A 90 -1.90 -9.33 -16.01
CA GLN A 90 -0.81 -10.21 -16.46
C GLN A 90 -0.70 -11.41 -15.51
N PRO A 91 -0.56 -12.64 -16.04
CA PRO A 91 -0.45 -13.84 -15.21
C PRO A 91 0.67 -13.71 -14.17
N ASP A 92 0.37 -14.07 -12.95
CA ASP A 92 1.30 -14.09 -11.78
C ASP A 92 1.98 -12.75 -11.47
N ARG A 93 1.47 -11.64 -12.04
CA ARG A 93 2.06 -10.31 -11.84
C ARG A 93 1.14 -9.41 -11.03
N TYR A 94 1.64 -8.97 -9.89
CA TYR A 94 1.05 -7.91 -9.07
C TYR A 94 1.41 -6.53 -9.62
N VAL A 95 0.57 -5.54 -9.39
CA VAL A 95 0.84 -4.15 -9.75
C VAL A 95 0.77 -3.28 -8.50
N LEU A 96 1.83 -2.51 -8.25
CA LEU A 96 1.89 -1.51 -7.19
C LEU A 96 1.78 -0.12 -7.83
N LEU A 97 0.68 0.57 -7.58
CA LEU A 97 0.57 2.00 -7.88
C LEU A 97 1.22 2.77 -6.74
N ASP A 98 2.16 3.65 -7.08
CA ASP A 98 2.93 4.50 -6.15
C ASP A 98 2.62 5.97 -6.45
N PHE A 99 1.78 6.59 -5.63
CA PHE A 99 1.43 8.01 -5.74
C PHE A 99 2.47 8.85 -5.01
N TRP A 100 3.19 9.70 -5.75
CA TRP A 100 4.35 10.41 -5.24
C TRP A 100 4.54 11.81 -5.86
N SER A 101 5.42 12.64 -5.28
CA SER A 101 5.85 13.92 -5.87
C SER A 101 7.32 14.23 -5.61
N LEU A 102 7.87 15.18 -6.32
CA LEU A 102 9.26 15.64 -6.20
C LEU A 102 9.59 16.18 -4.81
N GLY A 103 8.63 16.85 -4.17
CA GLY A 103 8.76 17.41 -2.83
C GLY A 103 8.53 16.40 -1.69
N CYS A 104 8.13 15.17 -2.00
CA CYS A 104 7.80 14.17 -1.01
C CYS A 104 9.05 13.47 -0.45
N GLY A 105 9.49 13.87 0.73
CA GLY A 105 10.64 13.25 1.42
C GLY A 105 10.46 11.76 1.69
N PRO A 106 9.36 11.32 2.31
CA PRO A 106 9.08 9.90 2.53
C PRO A 106 9.02 9.05 1.24
N CYS A 107 8.54 9.62 0.13
CA CYS A 107 8.54 8.93 -1.17
C CYS A 107 9.98 8.62 -1.62
N ARG A 108 10.88 9.60 -1.50
CA ARG A 108 12.30 9.43 -1.82
C ARG A 108 13.00 8.44 -0.89
N MET A 109 12.59 8.37 0.38
CA MET A 109 13.12 7.39 1.33
C MET A 109 12.65 5.97 1.03
N ALA A 110 11.47 5.79 0.46
CA ALA A 110 10.93 4.49 0.08
C ALA A 110 11.58 3.90 -1.19
N GLU A 111 12.03 4.75 -2.11
CA GLU A 111 12.51 4.36 -3.43
C GLU A 111 13.62 3.28 -3.41
N PRO A 112 14.68 3.37 -2.60
CA PRO A 112 15.72 2.34 -2.59
C PRO A 112 15.20 0.95 -2.19
N GLU A 113 14.25 0.88 -1.24
CA GLU A 113 13.62 -0.38 -0.87
C GLU A 113 12.69 -0.90 -1.98
N MET A 114 11.89 -0.02 -2.58
CA MET A 114 11.04 -0.36 -3.73
C MET A 114 11.87 -0.90 -4.89
N ARG A 115 13.01 -0.29 -5.21
CA ARG A 115 13.95 -0.75 -6.25
C ARG A 115 14.50 -2.15 -5.95
N ALA A 116 14.86 -2.42 -4.70
CA ALA A 116 15.30 -3.74 -4.29
C ALA A 116 14.18 -4.78 -4.38
N ALA A 117 12.98 -4.43 -3.93
CA ALA A 117 11.79 -5.28 -4.01
C ALA A 117 11.40 -5.59 -5.46
N TYR A 118 11.40 -4.57 -6.32
CA TYR A 118 11.14 -4.71 -7.75
C TYR A 118 12.09 -5.73 -8.40
N LYS A 119 13.39 -5.60 -8.11
CA LYS A 119 14.40 -6.55 -8.59
C LYS A 119 14.21 -7.96 -8.02
N GLN A 120 13.91 -8.08 -6.73
CA GLN A 120 13.77 -9.37 -6.06
C GLN A 120 12.46 -10.09 -6.38
N SER A 121 11.46 -9.38 -6.86
CA SER A 121 10.19 -9.97 -7.28
C SER A 121 10.28 -10.84 -8.53
N LEU A 122 11.44 -10.85 -9.22
CA LEU A 122 11.71 -11.67 -10.40
C LEU A 122 10.67 -11.49 -11.53
N GLY A 123 10.16 -10.28 -11.68
CA GLY A 123 9.16 -9.92 -12.68
C GLY A 123 7.71 -10.15 -12.26
N LYS A 124 7.47 -10.64 -11.04
CA LYS A 124 6.13 -10.81 -10.49
C LYS A 124 5.52 -9.54 -9.89
N LEU A 125 6.28 -8.46 -9.76
CA LEU A 125 5.82 -7.14 -9.34
C LEU A 125 6.09 -6.14 -10.46
N GLU A 126 5.07 -5.48 -10.95
CA GLU A 126 5.19 -4.24 -11.73
C GLU A 126 4.94 -3.06 -10.79
N ILE A 127 5.72 -2.01 -10.90
CA ILE A 127 5.49 -0.75 -10.19
C ILE A 127 5.13 0.31 -11.23
N VAL A 128 4.12 1.10 -10.91
CA VAL A 128 3.73 2.28 -11.70
C VAL A 128 3.72 3.48 -10.76
N GLY A 129 4.74 4.32 -10.89
CA GLY A 129 4.77 5.62 -10.21
C GLY A 129 3.76 6.57 -10.84
N ILE A 130 2.88 7.13 -10.02
CA ILE A 130 1.91 8.15 -10.40
C ILE A 130 2.40 9.48 -9.82
N ASN A 131 3.15 10.23 -10.64
CA ASN A 131 3.70 11.50 -10.20
C ASN A 131 2.64 12.60 -10.19
N GLN A 132 2.64 13.42 -9.13
CA GLN A 132 1.65 14.47 -8.88
C GLN A 132 2.18 15.89 -9.10
N ASP A 133 3.32 16.06 -9.73
CA ASP A 133 3.86 17.39 -10.02
C ASP A 133 3.37 17.91 -11.39
N LYS A 134 3.68 19.18 -11.66
CA LYS A 134 3.55 19.70 -13.02
C LYS A 134 4.44 18.91 -13.96
N HIS A 135 3.91 18.52 -15.10
CA HIS A 135 4.61 17.69 -16.07
C HIS A 135 6.00 18.25 -16.44
N SER A 136 6.12 19.57 -16.65
CA SER A 136 7.39 20.22 -16.97
C SER A 136 8.44 20.09 -15.86
N ALA A 137 8.04 20.25 -14.59
CA ALA A 137 8.95 20.12 -13.46
C ALA A 137 9.42 18.67 -13.28
N TRP A 138 8.50 17.72 -13.43
CA TRP A 138 8.77 16.29 -13.36
C TRP A 138 9.71 15.80 -14.47
N GLN A 139 9.53 16.27 -15.73
CA GLN A 139 10.41 15.92 -16.86
C GLN A 139 11.86 16.38 -16.68
N GLU A 140 12.09 17.48 -15.99
CA GLU A 140 13.45 18.03 -15.78
C GLU A 140 14.16 17.39 -14.59
N ASP A 141 13.45 16.74 -13.67
CA ASP A 141 14.02 16.21 -12.43
C ASP A 141 14.88 14.95 -12.64
N ASN A 142 16.08 14.97 -12.08
CA ASN A 142 17.04 13.87 -12.22
C ASN A 142 16.64 12.63 -11.41
N PHE A 143 15.96 12.79 -10.28
CA PHE A 143 15.49 11.63 -9.50
C PHE A 143 14.45 10.87 -10.32
N SER A 144 13.48 11.56 -10.92
CA SER A 144 12.46 10.99 -11.78
C SER A 144 13.03 10.19 -12.94
N LYS A 145 14.10 10.71 -13.59
CA LYS A 145 14.79 10.05 -14.71
C LYS A 145 15.52 8.77 -14.31
N ASN A 146 15.82 8.58 -13.04
CA ASN A 146 16.52 7.41 -12.52
C ASN A 146 15.57 6.34 -11.95
N ILE A 147 14.26 6.58 -11.91
CA ILE A 147 13.27 5.56 -11.57
C ILE A 147 13.31 4.46 -12.63
N VAL A 148 13.36 3.19 -12.19
CA VAL A 148 13.57 2.03 -13.08
C VAL A 148 12.30 1.33 -13.52
N TRP A 149 11.18 1.72 -12.96
CA TRP A 149 9.83 1.24 -13.31
C TRP A 149 9.05 2.28 -14.12
N LYS A 150 7.86 1.92 -14.57
CA LYS A 150 6.96 2.86 -15.25
C LYS A 150 6.65 4.04 -14.34
N ASN A 151 6.82 5.23 -14.85
CA ASN A 151 6.61 6.45 -14.08
C ASN A 151 5.80 7.42 -14.94
N TRP A 152 4.55 7.62 -14.57
CA TRP A 152 3.56 8.35 -15.33
C TRP A 152 2.97 9.50 -14.52
N ASN A 153 2.23 10.39 -15.18
CA ASN A 153 1.66 11.59 -14.58
C ASN A 153 0.25 11.81 -15.15
N ASP A 154 -0.69 12.24 -14.34
CA ASP A 154 -2.06 12.51 -14.77
C ASP A 154 -2.27 13.93 -15.32
N GLY A 155 -1.26 14.81 -15.20
CA GLY A 155 -1.35 16.22 -15.56
C GLY A 155 -2.24 17.07 -14.66
N LYS A 156 -2.80 16.50 -13.58
CA LYS A 156 -3.80 17.13 -12.70
C LYS A 156 -3.25 17.49 -11.32
N MET A 157 -1.95 17.29 -11.10
CA MET A 157 -1.27 17.66 -9.85
C MET A 157 -1.90 17.00 -8.61
N GLY A 158 -2.17 15.69 -8.67
CA GLY A 158 -2.78 14.93 -7.59
C GLY A 158 -4.27 15.21 -7.37
N LYS A 159 -4.93 15.83 -8.33
CA LYS A 159 -6.35 16.22 -8.28
C LYS A 159 -7.18 15.52 -9.36
N GLY A 160 -6.59 14.51 -10.02
CA GLY A 160 -7.21 13.80 -11.12
C GLY A 160 -8.10 12.65 -10.70
N ASP A 161 -8.67 12.00 -11.71
CA ASP A 161 -9.61 10.90 -11.51
C ASP A 161 -8.95 9.68 -10.90
N ILE A 162 -7.66 9.47 -11.20
CA ILE A 162 -6.92 8.32 -10.65
C ILE A 162 -6.74 8.45 -9.13
N GLU A 163 -6.34 9.62 -8.61
CA GLU A 163 -6.24 9.85 -7.17
C GLU A 163 -7.61 9.81 -6.51
N ASN A 164 -8.62 10.39 -7.17
CA ASN A 164 -9.99 10.40 -6.66
C ASN A 164 -10.58 9.00 -6.53
N SER A 165 -10.21 8.09 -7.43
CA SER A 165 -10.73 6.72 -7.44
C SER A 165 -9.95 5.76 -6.57
N TYR A 166 -8.62 5.93 -6.46
CA TYR A 166 -7.78 4.98 -5.75
C TYR A 166 -7.40 5.41 -4.33
N CYS A 167 -7.28 6.72 -4.06
CA CYS A 167 -6.80 7.22 -2.78
C CYS A 167 -7.97 7.66 -1.88
N ASP A 168 -8.08 7.07 -0.70
CA ASP A 168 -9.07 7.47 0.31
C ASP A 168 -8.64 8.71 1.12
N MET A 169 -7.39 9.12 0.98
CA MET A 169 -6.87 10.38 1.52
C MET A 169 -5.86 11.01 0.55
N ARG A 170 -5.72 12.34 0.61
CA ARG A 170 -4.74 13.07 -0.19
C ARG A 170 -3.41 13.22 0.53
N ALA A 171 -2.81 12.08 0.86
CA ALA A 171 -1.48 12.00 1.46
C ALA A 171 -0.56 11.18 0.56
N ILE A 172 0.70 11.55 0.46
CA ILE A 172 1.74 10.83 -0.27
C ILE A 172 2.95 10.57 0.64
N PRO A 173 3.67 9.45 0.44
CA PRO A 173 3.38 8.41 -0.53
C PRO A 173 2.07 7.69 -0.21
N TYR A 174 1.33 7.32 -1.24
CA TYR A 174 0.17 6.47 -1.12
C TYR A 174 0.32 5.29 -2.08
N TYR A 175 -0.01 4.11 -1.62
CA TYR A 175 0.21 2.89 -2.39
C TYR A 175 -1.07 2.10 -2.57
N VAL A 176 -1.23 1.47 -3.73
CA VAL A 176 -2.31 0.53 -4.01
C VAL A 176 -1.72 -0.72 -4.64
N LEU A 177 -1.85 -1.85 -3.98
CA LEU A 177 -1.42 -3.14 -4.49
C LEU A 177 -2.59 -3.85 -5.17
N ILE A 178 -2.40 -4.29 -6.40
CA ILE A 178 -3.41 -4.94 -7.23
C ILE A 178 -2.93 -6.35 -7.59
N THR A 179 -3.82 -7.33 -7.47
CA THR A 179 -3.53 -8.73 -7.79
C THR A 179 -3.51 -9.00 -9.31
N PRO A 180 -2.96 -10.16 -9.75
CA PRO A 180 -3.08 -10.61 -11.14
C PRO A 180 -4.52 -10.67 -11.65
N GLU A 181 -5.50 -10.91 -10.77
CA GLU A 181 -6.93 -10.95 -11.07
C GLU A 181 -7.58 -9.55 -11.10
N LYS A 182 -6.76 -8.48 -11.13
CA LYS A 182 -7.15 -7.07 -11.16
C LYS A 182 -7.94 -6.59 -9.92
N ARG A 183 -7.75 -7.21 -8.76
CA ARG A 183 -8.42 -6.79 -7.53
C ARG A 183 -7.47 -6.04 -6.61
N ILE A 184 -7.96 -4.99 -5.99
CA ILE A 184 -7.21 -4.26 -4.97
C ILE A 184 -7.00 -5.17 -3.78
N LEU A 185 -5.73 -5.48 -3.48
CA LEU A 185 -5.36 -6.34 -2.37
C LEU A 185 -5.07 -5.52 -1.11
N TRP A 186 -4.39 -4.39 -1.28
CA TRP A 186 -3.97 -3.53 -0.17
C TRP A 186 -3.87 -2.07 -0.60
N LYS A 187 -4.11 -1.17 0.34
CA LYS A 187 -3.94 0.27 0.20
C LYS A 187 -3.29 0.82 1.47
N GLY A 188 -2.42 1.82 1.35
CA GLY A 188 -1.80 2.44 2.50
C GLY A 188 -1.08 3.73 2.19
N ALA A 189 -1.08 4.65 3.17
CA ALA A 189 -0.32 5.90 3.13
C ALA A 189 0.93 5.82 3.99
N GLY A 190 1.95 6.61 3.63
CA GLY A 190 3.22 6.66 4.35
C GLY A 190 4.18 5.56 3.93
N TYR A 191 5.33 5.49 4.61
CA TYR A 191 6.36 4.50 4.35
C TYR A 191 6.81 3.84 5.66
N GLY A 192 6.77 2.51 5.68
CA GLY A 192 7.33 1.68 6.74
C GLY A 192 8.50 0.85 6.23
N VAL A 193 9.64 0.94 6.91
CA VAL A 193 10.84 0.16 6.56
C VAL A 193 10.52 -1.33 6.62
N GLY A 194 10.85 -2.06 5.54
CA GLY A 194 10.57 -3.49 5.41
C GLY A 194 9.29 -3.83 4.65
N TRP A 195 8.44 -2.86 4.32
CA TRP A 195 7.17 -3.10 3.62
C TRP A 195 7.36 -3.73 2.25
N PHE A 196 8.22 -3.14 1.42
CA PHE A 196 8.38 -3.60 0.03
C PHE A 196 9.20 -4.87 -0.06
N MET A 197 10.19 -5.04 0.82
CA MET A 197 10.95 -6.28 0.88
C MET A 197 10.10 -7.44 1.40
N GLY A 198 9.23 -7.20 2.37
CA GLY A 198 8.26 -8.19 2.83
C GLY A 198 7.24 -8.51 1.73
N LEU A 199 6.75 -7.50 0.99
CA LEU A 199 5.90 -7.71 -0.19
C LEU A 199 6.59 -8.58 -1.25
N ALA A 200 7.84 -8.28 -1.62
CA ALA A 200 8.58 -9.09 -2.58
C ALA A 200 8.78 -10.53 -2.10
N CYS A 201 8.99 -10.71 -0.79
CA CYS A 201 9.08 -12.02 -0.16
C CYS A 201 7.73 -12.76 -0.25
N ALA A 202 6.62 -12.10 0.05
CA ALA A 202 5.27 -12.66 -0.03
C ALA A 202 4.91 -13.10 -1.46
N ILE A 203 5.18 -12.27 -2.46
CA ILE A 203 4.93 -12.55 -3.88
C ILE A 203 5.72 -13.77 -4.38
N ASN A 204 6.90 -14.02 -3.83
CA ASN A 204 7.74 -15.17 -4.20
C ASN A 204 7.45 -16.45 -3.40
N GLY A 205 6.67 -16.34 -2.33
CA GLY A 205 6.24 -17.45 -1.49
C GLY A 205 4.97 -18.14 -1.99
N PRO A 206 4.31 -18.92 -1.13
CA PRO A 206 2.97 -19.41 -1.36
C PRO A 206 2.00 -18.26 -1.63
N LYS A 207 0.92 -18.50 -2.41
CA LYS A 207 -0.11 -17.46 -2.58
C LYS A 207 -0.63 -17.05 -1.21
N GLN A 208 -0.64 -15.76 -0.93
CA GLN A 208 -1.00 -15.21 0.37
C GLN A 208 -1.48 -13.76 0.23
N ASP A 209 -2.47 -13.38 1.03
CA ASP A 209 -3.00 -12.03 1.11
C ASP A 209 -2.48 -11.37 2.39
N ASN A 210 -1.36 -10.66 2.29
CA ASN A 210 -0.79 -9.92 3.40
C ASN A 210 -1.27 -8.47 3.36
N THR A 211 -2.32 -8.17 4.11
CA THR A 211 -3.02 -6.89 4.06
C THR A 211 -2.87 -6.04 5.33
N ALA A 212 -2.45 -6.64 6.44
CA ALA A 212 -2.34 -5.93 7.71
C ALA A 212 -0.94 -5.39 7.97
N ASN A 213 0.09 -6.16 7.66
CA ASN A 213 1.48 -5.77 7.87
C ASN A 213 2.37 -6.41 6.81
N LEU A 214 2.84 -5.62 5.87
CA LEU A 214 3.67 -6.09 4.76
C LEU A 214 5.09 -6.56 5.19
N GLN A 215 5.54 -6.26 6.41
CA GLN A 215 6.87 -6.65 6.89
C GLN A 215 7.01 -8.15 7.13
N LEU A 216 5.92 -8.87 7.40
CA LEU A 216 5.91 -10.31 7.64
C LEU A 216 5.40 -11.07 6.42
N ALA A 217 6.13 -12.07 5.96
CA ALA A 217 5.75 -12.93 4.84
C ALA A 217 5.94 -14.41 5.15
N ILE A 218 5.04 -15.25 4.65
CA ILE A 218 5.22 -16.70 4.61
C ILE A 218 6.07 -17.05 3.39
N ARG A 219 7.15 -17.79 3.62
CA ARG A 219 8.09 -18.24 2.59
C ARG A 219 7.82 -19.64 2.10
N GLN A 220 7.41 -20.50 3.02
CA GLN A 220 7.19 -21.93 2.74
C GLN A 220 6.22 -22.52 3.74
N VAL A 221 5.51 -23.54 3.31
CA VAL A 221 4.63 -24.36 4.16
C VAL A 221 4.97 -25.81 3.88
N ASP A 222 5.33 -26.54 4.93
CA ASP A 222 5.58 -27.97 4.91
C ASP A 222 4.54 -28.64 5.83
N ALA A 223 3.79 -29.60 5.30
CA ALA A 223 2.74 -30.29 6.07
C ALA A 223 2.82 -31.79 5.88
N ASP A 224 2.72 -32.54 6.99
CA ASP A 224 2.63 -33.97 7.02
C ASP A 224 1.63 -34.44 8.10
N ALA A 225 1.58 -35.76 8.34
CA ALA A 225 0.69 -36.33 9.35
C ALA A 225 0.99 -35.91 10.79
N ASN A 226 2.19 -35.36 11.07
CA ASN A 226 2.63 -34.99 12.40
C ASN A 226 2.40 -33.52 12.71
N GLY A 227 2.28 -32.67 11.68
CA GLY A 227 2.07 -31.23 11.88
C GLY A 227 2.24 -30.41 10.61
N THR A 228 2.03 -29.12 10.77
CA THR A 228 2.26 -28.12 9.72
C THR A 228 3.35 -27.16 10.18
N ILE A 229 4.43 -27.04 9.41
CA ILE A 229 5.52 -26.10 9.66
C ILE A 229 5.41 -24.97 8.65
N VAL A 230 5.34 -23.75 9.15
CA VAL A 230 5.29 -22.53 8.34
C VAL A 230 6.57 -21.75 8.56
N SER A 231 7.27 -21.46 7.47
CA SER A 231 8.48 -20.64 7.45
C SER A 231 8.13 -19.20 7.15
N PHE A 232 8.58 -18.30 8.00
CA PHE A 232 8.32 -16.87 7.91
C PHE A 232 9.62 -16.10 7.69
N ARG A 233 9.49 -14.91 7.12
CA ARG A 233 10.50 -13.85 7.18
C ARG A 233 9.85 -12.56 7.61
N TYR A 234 10.43 -11.93 8.62
CA TYR A 234 10.10 -10.56 9.02
C TYR A 234 11.21 -9.62 8.59
N TYR A 235 10.84 -8.48 8.00
CA TYR A 235 11.74 -7.38 7.67
C TYR A 235 11.47 -6.19 8.60
N GLY A 236 12.53 -5.57 9.12
CA GLY A 236 12.41 -4.42 10.00
C GLY A 236 13.65 -3.56 10.02
N GLN A 237 13.54 -2.40 10.66
CA GLN A 237 14.63 -1.46 10.83
C GLN A 237 15.58 -1.93 11.94
N GLU A 238 16.88 -1.62 11.83
CA GLU A 238 17.88 -1.86 12.88
C GLU A 238 17.42 -1.26 14.22
N GLY A 239 17.48 -2.05 15.29
CA GLY A 239 17.11 -1.64 16.64
C GLY A 239 15.62 -1.67 16.96
N TYR A 240 14.75 -1.94 15.98
CA TYR A 240 13.33 -2.16 16.23
C TYR A 240 13.05 -3.65 16.39
N TRP A 241 12.05 -3.99 17.19
CA TRP A 241 11.68 -5.36 17.50
C TRP A 241 10.30 -5.71 16.95
N PHE A 242 10.07 -6.98 16.77
CA PHE A 242 8.75 -7.59 16.60
C PHE A 242 8.54 -8.70 17.62
N ARG A 243 7.31 -9.15 17.76
CA ARG A 243 6.94 -10.24 18.65
C ARG A 243 5.92 -11.12 17.97
N ILE A 244 5.97 -12.41 18.22
CA ILE A 244 4.94 -13.36 17.84
C ILE A 244 4.34 -13.96 19.10
N ALA A 245 3.03 -13.87 19.23
CA ALA A 245 2.32 -14.33 20.41
C ALA A 245 2.22 -15.87 20.46
N LYS A 246 2.26 -16.44 21.67
CA LYS A 246 2.12 -17.89 21.88
C LYS A 246 0.72 -18.43 21.57
N ASP A 247 -0.30 -17.57 21.51
CA ASP A 247 -1.67 -17.91 21.13
C ASP A 247 -1.92 -17.76 19.63
N SER A 248 -0.85 -17.65 18.82
CA SER A 248 -0.91 -17.69 17.37
C SER A 248 -1.51 -19.00 16.86
N TYR A 249 -2.23 -18.93 15.75
CA TYR A 249 -2.88 -20.10 15.17
C TYR A 249 -3.03 -19.99 13.66
N LEU A 250 -3.22 -21.15 13.01
CA LEU A 250 -3.74 -21.21 11.65
C LEU A 250 -5.24 -21.48 11.71
N GLU A 251 -6.01 -20.79 10.89
CA GLU A 251 -7.45 -21.01 10.77
C GLU A 251 -7.77 -21.61 9.39
N ALA A 252 -8.32 -22.83 9.38
CA ALA A 252 -8.70 -23.54 8.18
C ALA A 252 -10.07 -24.20 8.38
N ASN A 253 -10.99 -24.02 7.41
CA ASN A 253 -12.34 -24.59 7.47
C ASN A 253 -13.08 -24.30 8.81
N GLY A 254 -12.89 -23.09 9.38
CA GLY A 254 -13.47 -22.68 10.64
C GLY A 254 -12.87 -23.35 11.89
N LYS A 255 -11.78 -24.11 11.75
CA LYS A 255 -11.04 -24.71 12.85
C LYS A 255 -9.70 -23.98 13.08
N ARG A 256 -9.31 -23.85 14.34
CA ARG A 256 -8.03 -23.31 14.75
C ARG A 256 -7.03 -24.42 15.02
N HIS A 257 -5.85 -24.31 14.43
CA HIS A 257 -4.71 -25.17 14.62
C HIS A 257 -3.65 -24.35 15.36
N LYS A 258 -3.44 -24.66 16.63
CA LYS A 258 -2.59 -23.88 17.52
C LYS A 258 -1.12 -24.07 17.22
N VAL A 259 -0.32 -23.03 17.51
CA VAL A 259 1.13 -23.15 17.50
C VAL A 259 1.58 -24.15 18.58
N THR A 260 2.50 -25.04 18.21
CA THR A 260 3.05 -26.09 19.10
C THR A 260 4.53 -25.87 19.40
N ALA A 261 5.26 -25.23 18.48
CA ALA A 261 6.67 -24.91 18.66
C ALA A 261 7.08 -23.70 17.80
N ALA A 262 8.17 -23.05 18.17
CA ALA A 262 8.84 -22.01 17.40
C ALA A 262 10.34 -22.30 17.32
N ASN A 263 10.96 -21.95 16.19
CA ASN A 263 12.40 -22.01 16.00
C ASN A 263 12.88 -20.71 15.35
N GLY A 264 13.99 -20.15 15.85
CA GLY A 264 14.54 -18.87 15.38
C GLY A 264 14.01 -17.65 16.15
N ILE A 265 12.95 -17.82 16.94
CA ILE A 265 12.39 -16.80 17.84
C ILE A 265 11.89 -17.45 19.15
N THR A 266 11.66 -16.64 20.17
CA THR A 266 10.91 -17.04 21.39
C THR A 266 9.53 -16.38 21.35
N LEU A 267 8.49 -17.17 21.51
CA LEU A 267 7.11 -16.65 21.56
C LEU A 267 6.90 -15.75 22.78
N ASP A 268 6.08 -14.72 22.63
CA ASP A 268 5.82 -13.66 23.63
C ASP A 268 7.03 -12.78 24.00
N GLU A 269 8.20 -12.98 23.38
CA GLU A 269 9.39 -12.18 23.64
C GLU A 269 9.72 -11.27 22.44
N ASN A 270 10.36 -10.14 22.74
CA ASN A 270 10.82 -9.22 21.70
C ASN A 270 11.98 -9.83 20.91
N THR A 271 11.80 -9.93 19.60
CA THR A 271 12.83 -10.38 18.66
C THR A 271 13.35 -9.19 17.87
N TYR A 272 14.67 -9.01 17.86
CA TYR A 272 15.33 -7.98 17.07
C TYR A 272 15.86 -8.60 15.79
N PRO A 273 15.51 -8.09 14.60
CA PRO A 273 16.07 -8.57 13.33
C PRO A 273 17.59 -8.43 13.33
N GLN A 274 18.32 -9.53 13.05
CA GLN A 274 19.78 -9.59 13.18
C GLN A 274 20.50 -9.75 11.86
N GLN A 275 19.83 -10.25 10.81
CA GLN A 275 20.45 -10.49 9.53
C GLN A 275 20.27 -9.28 8.63
N LYS A 276 21.39 -8.64 8.25
CA LYS A 276 21.34 -7.48 7.36
C LYS A 276 20.83 -7.88 5.98
N ALA A 277 19.82 -7.19 5.48
CA ALA A 277 19.35 -7.36 4.11
C ALA A 277 20.36 -6.71 3.15
N SER A 278 21.21 -7.52 2.52
CA SER A 278 22.34 -7.08 1.72
C SER A 278 21.98 -6.27 0.46
N ALA A 279 20.72 -6.30 0.05
CA ALA A 279 20.26 -5.62 -1.18
C ALA A 279 19.84 -4.15 -0.97
N VAL A 280 19.70 -3.68 0.27
CA VAL A 280 19.18 -2.34 0.59
C VAL A 280 20.04 -1.75 1.70
N THR A 281 21.16 -1.15 1.35
CA THR A 281 22.15 -0.80 2.37
C THR A 281 22.49 0.66 2.52
N GLU A 282 22.13 1.52 1.58
CA GLU A 282 22.54 2.93 1.64
C GLU A 282 21.39 3.83 1.15
N GLY A 283 21.00 4.79 1.97
CA GLY A 283 20.04 5.83 1.62
C GLY A 283 18.68 5.78 2.32
N ILE A 284 18.40 4.72 3.10
CA ILE A 284 17.16 4.60 3.89
C ILE A 284 17.39 5.15 5.30
N MET A 285 16.34 5.61 5.96
CA MET A 285 16.35 5.94 7.39
C MET A 285 16.58 4.67 8.24
N GLY A 286 17.85 4.29 8.39
CA GLY A 286 18.27 3.09 9.09
C GLY A 286 18.51 1.90 8.17
N LYS A 287 19.31 0.97 8.65
CA LYS A 287 19.61 -0.27 7.91
C LYS A 287 18.43 -1.22 8.01
N LEU A 288 18.10 -1.86 6.89
CA LEU A 288 17.09 -2.90 6.85
C LEU A 288 17.69 -4.25 7.29
N PHE A 289 16.99 -4.91 8.18
CA PHE A 289 17.33 -6.24 8.71
C PHE A 289 16.18 -7.21 8.51
N PHE A 290 16.46 -8.50 8.58
CA PHE A 290 15.42 -9.52 8.59
C PHE A 290 15.71 -10.62 9.62
N THR A 291 14.68 -11.38 9.93
CA THR A 291 14.76 -12.60 10.72
C THR A 291 13.95 -13.69 10.02
N ASP A 292 14.57 -14.84 9.79
CA ASP A 292 13.89 -16.07 9.39
C ASP A 292 13.54 -16.88 10.63
N PHE A 293 12.32 -17.39 10.68
CA PHE A 293 11.87 -18.26 11.75
C PHE A 293 10.80 -19.24 11.26
N THR A 294 10.55 -20.28 12.01
CA THR A 294 9.49 -21.24 11.74
C THR A 294 8.56 -21.37 12.93
N LEU A 295 7.28 -21.58 12.63
CA LEU A 295 6.28 -22.00 13.61
C LEU A 295 5.74 -23.36 13.21
N SER A 296 5.64 -24.26 14.17
CA SER A 296 4.97 -25.54 14.03
C SER A 296 3.57 -25.44 14.58
N PHE A 297 2.61 -26.03 13.90
CA PHE A 297 1.19 -26.02 14.25
C PHE A 297 0.63 -27.44 14.33
N GLU A 298 -0.50 -27.58 15.01
CA GLU A 298 -1.28 -28.83 15.00
C GLU A 298 -1.58 -29.25 13.56
N PRO A 299 -1.61 -30.56 13.27
CA PRO A 299 -1.73 -31.06 11.90
C PRO A 299 -3.10 -30.74 11.28
N PHE A 300 -3.06 -30.43 9.98
CA PHE A 300 -4.20 -30.37 9.07
C PHE A 300 -3.71 -30.48 7.63
N ASP A 301 -4.62 -30.68 6.69
CA ASP A 301 -4.26 -30.72 5.27
C ASP A 301 -4.03 -29.30 4.72
N ALA A 302 -2.87 -28.73 5.02
CA ALA A 302 -2.45 -27.41 4.54
C ALA A 302 -2.15 -27.37 3.04
N ILE A 303 -1.93 -28.52 2.40
CA ILE A 303 -1.62 -28.59 0.97
C ILE A 303 -2.89 -28.45 0.13
N SER A 304 -4.00 -29.04 0.59
CA SER A 304 -5.29 -29.02 -0.13
C SER A 304 -6.26 -27.96 0.37
N THR A 305 -5.93 -27.28 1.49
CA THR A 305 -6.83 -26.35 2.17
C THR A 305 -6.18 -24.98 2.33
N ASN A 306 -6.83 -23.94 1.86
CA ASN A 306 -6.40 -22.56 2.17
C ASN A 306 -6.60 -22.28 3.67
N PHE A 307 -5.69 -21.49 4.23
CA PHE A 307 -5.74 -21.10 5.63
C PHE A 307 -5.33 -19.64 5.86
N ASP A 308 -5.70 -19.11 7.01
CA ASP A 308 -5.21 -17.84 7.50
C ASP A 308 -4.21 -18.07 8.63
N PHE A 309 -3.10 -17.31 8.65
CA PHE A 309 -2.28 -17.16 9.85
C PHE A 309 -2.78 -15.96 10.64
N LYS A 310 -2.97 -16.14 11.94
CA LYS A 310 -3.39 -15.09 12.88
C LYS A 310 -2.51 -15.13 14.13
N GLU A 311 -1.88 -14.00 14.41
CA GLU A 311 -1.11 -13.80 15.64
C GLU A 311 -2.07 -13.37 16.77
N GLY A 312 -2.74 -14.34 17.39
CA GLY A 312 -3.69 -14.08 18.48
C GLY A 312 -4.89 -13.22 18.06
N ASN A 313 -5.44 -12.46 19.03
CA ASN A 313 -6.63 -11.60 18.84
C ASN A 313 -6.33 -10.13 19.21
N GLY A 314 -5.07 -9.74 19.38
CA GLY A 314 -4.66 -8.38 19.77
C GLY A 314 -4.83 -7.36 18.65
N GLU A 315 -5.05 -6.09 19.02
CA GLU A 315 -4.95 -4.97 18.08
C GLU A 315 -3.51 -4.87 17.56
N GLY A 316 -3.34 -4.75 16.24
CA GLY A 316 -2.02 -4.73 15.58
C GLY A 316 -1.37 -6.10 15.37
N ALA A 317 -2.06 -7.20 15.71
CA ALA A 317 -1.58 -8.55 15.46
C ALA A 317 -1.35 -8.81 13.96
N PHE A 318 -0.34 -9.61 13.64
CA PHE A 318 -0.10 -10.03 12.26
C PHE A 318 -1.22 -10.94 11.75
N VAL A 319 -1.71 -10.64 10.57
CA VAL A 319 -2.71 -11.45 9.88
C VAL A 319 -2.30 -11.63 8.43
N ILE A 320 -2.09 -12.89 8.01
CA ILE A 320 -1.86 -13.26 6.62
C ILE A 320 -3.01 -14.18 6.22
N ARG A 321 -3.75 -13.81 5.18
CA ARG A 321 -4.97 -14.50 4.79
C ARG A 321 -4.75 -15.34 3.54
N ASN A 322 -5.67 -16.26 3.35
CA ASN A 322 -5.86 -16.98 2.09
C ASN A 322 -4.59 -17.69 1.59
N VAL A 323 -3.78 -18.20 2.53
CA VAL A 323 -2.53 -18.89 2.21
C VAL A 323 -2.84 -20.17 1.46
N SER A 324 -2.26 -20.33 0.27
CA SER A 324 -2.41 -21.52 -0.57
C SER A 324 -1.05 -22.01 -1.04
N VAL A 325 -0.80 -23.32 -0.87
CA VAL A 325 0.47 -23.98 -1.24
C VAL A 325 0.44 -24.51 -2.68
N LYS A 326 -0.67 -24.34 -3.38
CA LYS A 326 -0.89 -24.81 -4.76
C LYS A 326 -0.46 -23.81 -5.79
#